data_fe591bcf5b570659a4ddb3f76c06ea7f
#
_entry.id   fe591bcf5b570659a4ddb3f76c06ea7f
#
_cell.length_a   1.000
_cell.length_b   1.000
_cell.length_c   1.000
_cell.angle_alpha   90.00
_cell.angle_beta   90.00
_cell.angle_gamma   90.00
#
_symmetry.space_group_name_H-M   'P 1'
#
loop_
_entity.id
_entity.type
_entity.pdbx_description
1 polymer ?
#
loop_
_entity_poly.entity_id
_entity_poly.type
_entity_poly.pdbx_seq_one_letter_code
_entity_poly.pdbx_strand_id
1 'polypeptide(L)'
;PYMQQWLGYAQKYSKDGLLRQWPSTEYRNWYLGDWATPVGIDQTNPASIDVVNNSFMVTCYQTMAKIAKVLGKDQDIQPFVEKAEELEQLIHKTFYDPKQKSYSTGTQIDLIYPMLVGATPKEELPDVQNTLFAVTADRFKGHLSAGLVGVPVITEWAVKNRQADFMYSMLKKREYPGYLYMLDNGATTTWEHWNGERSHIHNCYNGIGLWFYQALGGILPDENEPGYKHVFIQPQLVESLTWVKIRLMDF
;
A
#
# COMPACT_ATOMS: atom_id res chain seq x y z
N PRO A 1 20.26 2.96 -14.69
CA PRO A 1 21.12 4.01 -14.07
C PRO A 1 20.33 4.99 -13.21
N TYR A 2 19.26 5.63 -13.72
CA TYR A 2 18.53 6.69 -12.99
C TYR A 2 17.86 6.17 -11.70
N MET A 3 17.22 5.00 -11.72
CA MET A 3 16.62 4.39 -10.54
C MET A 3 17.65 4.08 -9.45
N GLN A 4 18.85 3.57 -9.84
CA GLN A 4 19.94 3.35 -8.90
C GLN A 4 20.47 4.67 -8.31
N GLN A 5 20.55 5.74 -9.12
CA GLN A 5 20.93 7.06 -8.63
C GLN A 5 19.93 7.61 -7.62
N TRP A 6 18.62 7.41 -7.87
CA TRP A 6 17.58 7.81 -6.94
C TRP A 6 17.66 7.07 -5.62
N LEU A 7 17.85 5.75 -5.65
CA LEU A 7 18.06 4.94 -4.45
C LEU A 7 19.31 5.39 -3.68
N GLY A 8 20.41 5.66 -4.39
CA GLY A 8 21.64 6.18 -3.79
C GLY A 8 21.45 7.58 -3.17
N TYR A 9 20.56 8.40 -3.75
CA TYR A 9 20.19 9.69 -3.15
C TYR A 9 19.40 9.48 -1.86
N ALA A 10 18.39 8.61 -1.85
CA ALA A 10 17.61 8.31 -0.65
C ALA A 10 18.49 7.76 0.49
N GLN A 11 19.48 6.91 0.17
CA GLN A 11 20.42 6.36 1.15
C GLN A 11 21.23 7.44 1.90
N LYS A 12 21.50 8.60 1.29
CA LYS A 12 22.22 9.71 1.96
C LYS A 12 21.46 10.25 3.18
N TYR A 13 20.15 10.06 3.21
CA TYR A 13 19.28 10.52 4.30
C TYR A 13 18.89 9.38 5.25
N SER A 14 19.48 8.20 5.09
CA SER A 14 19.29 7.10 6.01
C SER A 14 20.13 7.30 7.26
N LYS A 15 19.50 7.08 8.43
CA LYS A 15 20.15 6.99 9.74
C LYS A 15 19.82 5.64 10.34
N ASP A 16 20.82 4.96 10.87
CA ASP A 16 20.67 3.63 11.45
C ASP A 16 20.00 2.62 10.49
N GLY A 17 20.28 2.77 9.18
CA GLY A 17 19.73 1.95 8.11
C GLY A 17 18.32 2.33 7.64
N LEU A 18 17.61 3.21 8.34
CA LEU A 18 16.26 3.67 7.97
C LEU A 18 16.29 5.03 7.29
N LEU A 19 15.51 5.18 6.23
CA LEU A 19 15.25 6.49 5.64
C LEU A 19 14.57 7.39 6.67
N ARG A 20 15.10 8.59 6.85
CA ARG A 20 14.57 9.60 7.76
C ARG A 20 14.31 10.89 7.01
N GLN A 21 13.53 11.76 7.62
CA GLN A 21 13.26 13.07 7.05
C GLN A 21 14.58 13.80 6.77
N TRP A 22 14.75 14.29 5.55
CA TRP A 22 15.91 15.07 5.16
C TRP A 22 15.89 16.46 5.79
N PRO A 23 17.06 17.09 6.00
CA PRO A 23 17.19 18.34 6.76
C PRO A 23 16.75 19.59 6.00
N SER A 24 16.41 19.50 4.72
CA SER A 24 15.99 20.66 3.93
C SER A 24 14.68 21.23 4.43
N THR A 25 14.70 22.54 4.79
CA THR A 25 13.48 23.25 5.20
C THR A 25 12.53 23.48 4.01
N GLU A 26 13.08 23.58 2.80
CA GLU A 26 12.33 23.81 1.56
C GLU A 26 11.43 22.62 1.21
N TYR A 27 11.93 21.39 1.36
CA TYR A 27 11.21 20.15 1.04
C TYR A 27 10.78 19.36 2.29
N ARG A 28 10.79 19.96 3.45
CA ARG A 28 10.48 19.28 4.71
C ARG A 28 9.11 18.62 4.71
N ASN A 29 8.13 19.27 4.10
CA ASN A 29 6.75 18.79 4.03
C ASN A 29 6.55 17.67 3.01
N TRP A 30 7.56 17.34 2.20
CA TRP A 30 7.47 16.28 1.19
C TRP A 30 7.85 14.90 1.73
N TYR A 31 8.19 14.78 2.99
CA TYR A 31 8.36 13.52 3.69
C TYR A 31 7.03 13.18 4.38
N LEU A 32 6.05 12.71 3.59
CA LEU A 32 4.64 12.75 3.99
C LEU A 32 4.05 11.41 4.44
N GLY A 33 4.70 10.28 4.16
CA GLY A 33 4.07 8.99 4.39
C GLY A 33 2.80 8.82 3.56
N ASP A 34 1.68 8.48 4.19
CA ASP A 34 0.39 8.34 3.50
C ASP A 34 -0.37 9.68 3.48
N TRP A 35 -0.25 10.39 2.38
CA TRP A 35 -0.86 11.71 2.21
C TRP A 35 -2.35 11.63 1.89
N ALA A 36 -3.11 12.66 2.34
CA ALA A 36 -4.55 12.81 2.12
C ALA A 36 -5.40 11.69 2.73
N THR A 37 -5.03 11.22 3.91
CA THR A 37 -5.87 10.30 4.69
C THR A 37 -7.11 11.01 5.24
N PRO A 38 -8.22 10.30 5.56
CA PRO A 38 -9.42 10.92 6.13
C PRO A 38 -9.21 11.60 7.49
N VAL A 39 -8.23 11.12 8.25
CA VAL A 39 -7.90 11.63 9.59
C VAL A 39 -6.73 12.62 9.59
N GLY A 40 -6.22 12.93 8.39
CA GLY A 40 -5.01 13.75 8.25
C GLY A 40 -3.73 12.98 8.56
N ILE A 41 -2.60 13.64 8.33
CA ILE A 41 -1.29 13.11 8.70
C ILE A 41 -0.97 13.61 10.11
N ASP A 42 -0.74 12.70 11.03
CA ASP A 42 -0.17 13.06 12.33
C ASP A 42 1.32 13.40 12.17
N GLN A 43 1.58 14.66 11.87
CA GLN A 43 2.96 15.18 11.74
C GLN A 43 3.69 15.21 13.09
N THR A 44 2.99 15.03 14.19
CA THR A 44 3.60 14.97 15.53
C THR A 44 4.17 13.59 15.83
N ASN A 45 3.75 12.56 15.09
CA ASN A 45 4.28 11.20 15.19
C ASN A 45 5.00 10.79 13.90
N PRO A 46 6.28 11.12 13.76
CA PRO A 46 7.06 10.77 12.58
C PRO A 46 7.22 9.25 12.37
N ALA A 47 6.95 8.42 13.40
CA ALA A 47 7.10 6.97 13.28
C ALA A 47 6.14 6.36 12.25
N SER A 48 4.91 6.87 12.10
CA SER A 48 3.99 6.43 11.05
C SER A 48 4.50 6.80 9.66
N ILE A 49 5.04 8.01 9.51
CA ILE A 49 5.64 8.46 8.25
C ILE A 49 6.85 7.59 7.90
N ASP A 50 7.69 7.30 8.87
CA ASP A 50 8.90 6.49 8.70
C ASP A 50 8.57 5.06 8.29
N VAL A 51 7.59 4.38 8.92
CA VAL A 51 7.24 3.00 8.57
C VAL A 51 6.70 2.92 7.14
N VAL A 52 5.89 3.87 6.70
CA VAL A 52 5.34 3.93 5.34
C VAL A 52 6.46 4.15 4.33
N ASN A 53 7.31 5.15 4.55
CA ASN A 53 8.38 5.49 3.61
C ASN A 53 9.46 4.39 3.53
N ASN A 54 9.78 3.73 4.65
CA ASN A 54 10.72 2.61 4.63
C ASN A 54 10.12 1.35 3.98
N SER A 55 8.84 1.06 4.18
CA SER A 55 8.16 -0.01 3.44
C SER A 55 8.14 0.27 1.93
N PHE A 56 7.98 1.54 1.53
CA PHE A 56 8.12 1.92 0.12
C PHE A 56 9.54 1.68 -0.40
N MET A 57 10.57 1.94 0.41
CA MET A 57 11.96 1.63 0.02
C MET A 57 12.18 0.12 -0.17
N VAL A 58 11.56 -0.74 0.65
CA VAL A 58 11.59 -2.20 0.43
C VAL A 58 10.96 -2.53 -0.92
N THR A 59 9.77 -1.99 -1.21
CA THR A 59 9.13 -2.16 -2.53
C THR A 59 10.04 -1.74 -3.68
N CYS A 60 10.78 -0.64 -3.53
CA CYS A 60 11.74 -0.18 -4.54
C CYS A 60 12.88 -1.19 -4.74
N TYR A 61 13.49 -1.73 -3.69
CA TYR A 61 14.56 -2.72 -3.81
C TYR A 61 14.05 -4.04 -4.41
N GLN A 62 12.90 -4.55 -3.96
CA GLN A 62 12.27 -5.75 -4.53
C GLN A 62 11.96 -5.56 -6.02
N THR A 63 11.47 -4.38 -6.40
CA THR A 63 11.19 -4.03 -7.82
C THR A 63 12.49 -3.97 -8.62
N MET A 64 13.56 -3.40 -8.07
CA MET A 64 14.86 -3.36 -8.74
C MET A 64 15.44 -4.74 -8.98
N ALA A 65 15.29 -5.68 -8.04
CA ALA A 65 15.68 -7.07 -8.24
C ALA A 65 14.92 -7.73 -9.39
N LYS A 66 13.58 -7.51 -9.47
CA LYS A 66 12.75 -8.00 -10.58
C LYS A 66 13.15 -7.39 -11.93
N ILE A 67 13.41 -6.07 -11.96
CA ILE A 67 13.89 -5.38 -13.17
C ILE A 67 15.26 -5.91 -13.60
N ALA A 68 16.19 -6.13 -12.67
CA ALA A 68 17.50 -6.71 -12.98
C ALA A 68 17.37 -8.08 -13.63
N LYS A 69 16.50 -8.94 -13.11
CA LYS A 69 16.17 -10.26 -13.67
C LYS A 69 15.65 -10.16 -15.12
N VAL A 70 14.67 -9.28 -15.36
CA VAL A 70 14.09 -9.08 -16.71
C VAL A 70 15.13 -8.57 -17.72
N LEU A 71 16.09 -7.77 -17.25
CA LEU A 71 17.16 -7.21 -18.07
C LEU A 71 18.39 -8.14 -18.21
N GLY A 72 18.37 -9.35 -17.63
CA GLY A 72 19.50 -10.28 -17.63
C GLY A 72 20.72 -9.75 -16.87
N LYS A 73 20.52 -8.91 -15.86
CA LYS A 73 21.59 -8.34 -15.00
C LYS A 73 21.69 -9.14 -13.70
N ASP A 74 22.01 -10.42 -13.82
CA ASP A 74 21.95 -11.36 -12.70
C ASP A 74 22.82 -10.97 -11.51
N GLN A 75 24.00 -10.33 -11.77
CA GLN A 75 24.88 -9.83 -10.70
C GLN A 75 24.26 -8.70 -9.87
N ASP A 76 23.24 -8.00 -10.38
CA ASP A 76 22.58 -6.90 -9.69
C ASP A 76 21.40 -7.39 -8.83
N ILE A 77 20.91 -8.63 -9.01
CA ILE A 77 19.72 -9.16 -8.33
C ILE A 77 19.97 -9.27 -6.83
N GLN A 78 21.00 -10.05 -6.46
CA GLN A 78 21.27 -10.40 -5.07
C GLN A 78 21.52 -9.16 -4.18
N PRO A 79 22.30 -8.15 -4.59
CA PRO A 79 22.46 -6.92 -3.81
C PRO A 79 21.16 -6.18 -3.50
N PHE A 80 20.18 -6.21 -4.40
CA PHE A 80 18.87 -5.59 -4.15
C PHE A 80 18.00 -6.44 -3.22
N VAL A 81 18.06 -7.77 -3.34
CA VAL A 81 17.37 -8.68 -2.42
C VAL A 81 17.89 -8.49 -1.00
N GLU A 82 19.21 -8.51 -0.80
CA GLU A 82 19.83 -8.29 0.52
C GLU A 82 19.43 -6.95 1.14
N LYS A 83 19.40 -5.89 0.33
CA LYS A 83 18.95 -4.57 0.82
C LYS A 83 17.48 -4.55 1.24
N ALA A 84 16.60 -5.26 0.51
CA ALA A 84 15.21 -5.41 0.90
C ALA A 84 15.09 -6.17 2.23
N GLU A 85 15.74 -7.32 2.36
CA GLU A 85 15.72 -8.17 3.56
C GLU A 85 16.30 -7.45 4.80
N GLU A 86 17.42 -6.73 4.66
CA GLU A 86 17.99 -5.91 5.73
C GLU A 86 16.97 -4.87 6.23
N LEU A 87 16.29 -4.20 5.31
CA LEU A 87 15.34 -3.15 5.64
C LEU A 87 14.04 -3.72 6.24
N GLU A 88 13.55 -4.86 5.74
CA GLU A 88 12.41 -5.60 6.30
C GLU A 88 12.63 -5.92 7.78
N GLN A 89 13.80 -6.51 8.12
CA GLN A 89 14.17 -6.82 9.49
C GLN A 89 14.26 -5.56 10.37
N LEU A 90 14.81 -4.48 9.81
CA LEU A 90 14.97 -3.24 10.54
C LEU A 90 13.64 -2.53 10.80
N ILE A 91 12.71 -2.57 9.83
CA ILE A 91 11.33 -2.07 9.99
C ILE A 91 10.65 -2.82 11.13
N HIS A 92 10.69 -4.14 11.11
CA HIS A 92 10.09 -4.96 12.16
C HIS A 92 10.68 -4.64 13.53
N LYS A 93 11.99 -4.70 13.66
CA LYS A 93 12.71 -4.41 14.91
C LYS A 93 12.41 -3.03 15.49
N THR A 94 12.20 -2.03 14.61
CA THR A 94 12.09 -0.62 15.04
C THR A 94 10.65 -0.21 15.34
N PHE A 95 9.69 -0.70 14.56
CA PHE A 95 8.32 -0.17 14.57
C PHE A 95 7.27 -1.14 15.11
N TYR A 96 7.60 -2.42 15.29
CA TYR A 96 6.66 -3.40 15.82
C TYR A 96 6.57 -3.35 17.35
N ASP A 97 5.35 -3.33 17.84
CA ASP A 97 5.04 -3.49 19.27
C ASP A 97 4.41 -4.88 19.49
N PRO A 98 5.12 -5.83 20.12
CA PRO A 98 4.62 -7.19 20.33
C PRO A 98 3.46 -7.27 21.33
N LYS A 99 3.28 -6.24 22.19
CA LYS A 99 2.16 -6.22 23.14
C LYS A 99 0.86 -5.81 22.45
N GLN A 100 0.95 -4.87 21.51
CA GLN A 100 -0.19 -4.40 20.72
C GLN A 100 -0.36 -5.20 19.43
N LYS A 101 0.61 -6.06 19.05
CA LYS A 101 0.64 -6.78 17.78
C LYS A 101 0.44 -5.83 16.60
N SER A 102 1.14 -4.71 16.63
CA SER A 102 0.91 -3.57 15.78
C SER A 102 2.22 -2.87 15.41
N TYR A 103 2.17 -2.11 14.33
CA TYR A 103 3.27 -1.23 13.91
C TYR A 103 2.90 0.22 14.17
N SER A 104 3.87 1.00 14.66
CA SER A 104 3.80 2.46 14.79
C SER A 104 2.50 2.93 15.45
N THR A 105 1.63 3.66 14.74
CA THR A 105 0.37 4.20 15.27
C THR A 105 -0.84 3.27 15.08
N GLY A 106 -0.64 2.12 14.47
CA GLY A 106 -1.67 1.12 14.22
C GLY A 106 -2.77 1.59 13.25
N THR A 107 -2.44 2.43 12.30
CA THR A 107 -3.35 2.72 11.18
C THR A 107 -3.39 1.54 10.20
N GLN A 108 -4.39 1.51 9.32
CA GLN A 108 -4.48 0.43 8.34
C GLN A 108 -3.19 0.29 7.52
N ILE A 109 -2.59 1.40 7.07
CA ILE A 109 -1.35 1.35 6.29
C ILE A 109 -0.16 0.92 7.13
N ASP A 110 -0.07 1.35 8.39
CA ASP A 110 1.01 0.96 9.30
C ASP A 110 1.04 -0.56 9.52
N LEU A 111 -0.13 -1.22 9.48
CA LEU A 111 -0.24 -2.66 9.63
C LEU A 111 -0.03 -3.40 8.29
N ILE A 112 -0.66 -2.90 7.24
CA ILE A 112 -0.70 -3.59 5.94
C ILE A 112 0.63 -3.51 5.20
N TYR A 113 1.29 -2.36 5.21
CA TYR A 113 2.49 -2.20 4.40
C TYR A 113 3.65 -3.10 4.85
N PRO A 114 3.98 -3.19 6.16
CA PRO A 114 4.96 -4.17 6.63
C PRO A 114 4.59 -5.63 6.29
N MET A 115 3.31 -6.01 6.38
CA MET A 115 2.87 -7.34 5.94
C MET A 115 3.07 -7.54 4.44
N LEU A 116 2.72 -6.56 3.62
CA LEU A 116 2.78 -6.65 2.16
C LEU A 116 4.21 -6.79 1.65
N VAL A 117 5.17 -6.09 2.24
CA VAL A 117 6.58 -6.11 1.82
C VAL A 117 7.41 -7.22 2.46
N GLY A 118 6.84 -8.02 3.38
CA GLY A 118 7.55 -9.12 4.04
C GLY A 118 8.26 -8.74 5.34
N ALA A 119 8.11 -7.51 5.82
CA ALA A 119 8.73 -7.08 7.07
C ALA A 119 8.12 -7.75 8.32
N THR A 120 6.86 -8.20 8.23
CA THR A 120 6.22 -8.95 9.31
C THR A 120 6.62 -10.42 9.25
N PRO A 121 7.23 -10.98 10.31
CA PRO A 121 7.54 -12.42 10.39
C PRO A 121 6.29 -13.30 10.20
N LYS A 122 6.48 -14.47 9.60
CA LYS A 122 5.36 -15.36 9.26
C LYS A 122 4.52 -15.76 10.47
N GLU A 123 5.17 -15.99 11.59
CA GLU A 123 4.53 -16.34 12.87
C GLU A 123 3.65 -15.23 13.44
N GLU A 124 3.91 -13.99 13.11
CA GLU A 124 3.18 -12.82 13.60
C GLU A 124 2.11 -12.31 12.63
N LEU A 125 2.14 -12.76 11.36
CA LEU A 125 1.16 -12.37 10.34
C LEU A 125 -0.29 -12.52 10.82
N PRO A 126 -0.71 -13.65 11.44
CA PRO A 126 -2.11 -13.80 11.89
C PRO A 126 -2.50 -12.77 12.94
N ASP A 127 -1.59 -12.45 13.85
CA ASP A 127 -1.83 -11.49 14.93
C ASP A 127 -1.96 -10.06 14.40
N VAL A 128 -1.05 -9.64 13.51
CA VAL A 128 -1.11 -8.32 12.86
C VAL A 128 -2.36 -8.19 11.99
N GLN A 129 -2.74 -9.25 11.27
CA GLN A 129 -3.96 -9.28 10.47
C GLN A 129 -5.22 -9.17 11.34
N ASN A 130 -5.28 -9.86 12.48
CA ASN A 130 -6.38 -9.73 13.42
C ASN A 130 -6.46 -8.30 13.98
N THR A 131 -5.32 -7.70 14.29
CA THR A 131 -5.24 -6.28 14.72
C THR A 131 -5.79 -5.36 13.63
N LEU A 132 -5.43 -5.60 12.35
CA LEU A 132 -5.97 -4.83 11.22
C LEU A 132 -7.50 -4.89 11.15
N PHE A 133 -8.08 -6.07 11.29
CA PHE A 133 -9.53 -6.23 11.26
C PHE A 133 -10.20 -5.54 12.44
N ALA A 134 -9.64 -5.67 13.64
CA ALA A 134 -10.13 -5.02 14.84
C ALA A 134 -10.08 -3.49 14.73
N VAL A 135 -8.94 -2.91 14.35
CA VAL A 135 -8.84 -1.45 14.22
C VAL A 135 -9.73 -0.91 13.10
N THR A 136 -9.91 -1.67 12.02
CA THR A 136 -10.84 -1.29 10.95
C THR A 136 -12.27 -1.25 11.45
N ALA A 137 -12.70 -2.25 12.22
CA ALA A 137 -14.05 -2.29 12.78
C ALA A 137 -14.27 -1.23 13.86
N ASP A 138 -13.36 -1.15 14.83
CA ASP A 138 -13.56 -0.39 16.06
C ASP A 138 -13.14 1.08 15.93
N ARG A 139 -11.93 1.32 15.42
CA ARG A 139 -11.38 2.68 15.30
C ARG A 139 -11.90 3.39 14.05
N PHE A 140 -11.95 2.70 12.93
CA PHE A 140 -12.34 3.27 11.63
C PHE A 140 -13.80 2.94 11.25
N LYS A 141 -14.58 2.32 12.13
CA LYS A 141 -16.02 2.03 11.93
C LYS A 141 -16.34 1.27 10.63
N GLY A 142 -15.40 0.43 10.20
CA GLY A 142 -15.49 -0.31 8.95
C GLY A 142 -15.20 0.50 7.70
N HIS A 143 -14.64 1.69 7.82
CA HIS A 143 -14.26 2.53 6.68
C HIS A 143 -12.81 2.30 6.23
N LEU A 144 -12.56 2.60 4.97
CA LEU A 144 -11.21 2.72 4.44
C LEU A 144 -10.59 4.03 4.97
N SER A 145 -9.52 3.90 5.76
CA SER A 145 -8.79 5.02 6.33
C SER A 145 -7.39 5.08 5.73
N ALA A 146 -7.33 5.48 4.46
CA ALA A 146 -6.09 5.50 3.69
C ALA A 146 -6.04 6.73 2.79
N GLY A 147 -4.84 7.10 2.40
CA GLY A 147 -4.55 8.19 1.48
C GLY A 147 -4.00 7.70 0.14
N LEU A 148 -3.21 8.57 -0.50
CA LEU A 148 -2.63 8.34 -1.83
C LEU A 148 -1.78 7.06 -1.92
N VAL A 149 -0.97 6.80 -0.88
CA VAL A 149 -0.12 5.59 -0.80
C VAL A 149 -0.90 4.41 -0.25
N GLY A 150 -1.74 4.65 0.76
CA GLY A 150 -2.46 3.60 1.46
C GLY A 150 -3.49 2.89 0.60
N VAL A 151 -4.23 3.59 -0.25
CA VAL A 151 -5.25 2.96 -1.11
C VAL A 151 -4.66 1.88 -2.03
N PRO A 152 -3.63 2.13 -2.85
CA PRO A 152 -3.03 1.07 -3.66
C PRO A 152 -2.40 -0.04 -2.83
N VAL A 153 -1.75 0.27 -1.70
CA VAL A 153 -1.11 -0.71 -0.81
C VAL A 153 -2.15 -1.67 -0.20
N ILE A 154 -3.25 -1.12 0.35
CA ILE A 154 -4.34 -1.93 0.91
C ILE A 154 -4.99 -2.78 -0.18
N THR A 155 -5.18 -2.21 -1.37
CA THR A 155 -5.74 -2.89 -2.53
C THR A 155 -4.87 -4.09 -2.94
N GLU A 156 -3.58 -3.90 -3.09
CA GLU A 156 -2.63 -4.96 -3.46
C GLU A 156 -2.59 -6.06 -2.40
N TRP A 157 -2.52 -5.68 -1.12
CA TRP A 157 -2.55 -6.63 -0.02
C TRP A 157 -3.84 -7.47 -0.03
N ALA A 158 -5.00 -6.83 -0.21
CA ALA A 158 -6.30 -7.51 -0.25
C ALA A 158 -6.39 -8.49 -1.43
N VAL A 159 -5.86 -8.11 -2.60
CA VAL A 159 -5.78 -9.00 -3.78
C VAL A 159 -4.90 -10.23 -3.46
N LYS A 160 -3.67 -10.00 -2.98
CA LYS A 160 -2.70 -11.07 -2.71
C LYS A 160 -3.14 -12.03 -1.61
N ASN A 161 -3.83 -11.53 -0.59
CA ASN A 161 -4.28 -12.31 0.57
C ASN A 161 -5.73 -12.77 0.46
N ARG A 162 -6.36 -12.64 -0.72
CA ARG A 162 -7.73 -13.06 -1.01
C ARG A 162 -8.76 -12.47 -0.04
N GLN A 163 -8.60 -11.19 0.29
CA GLN A 163 -9.46 -10.45 1.24
C GLN A 163 -10.52 -9.60 0.51
N ALA A 164 -11.19 -10.19 -0.48
CA ALA A 164 -12.17 -9.47 -1.28
C ALA A 164 -13.38 -9.01 -0.47
N ASP A 165 -13.89 -9.83 0.45
CA ASP A 165 -15.01 -9.44 1.33
C ASP A 165 -14.65 -8.32 2.28
N PHE A 166 -13.44 -8.35 2.85
CA PHE A 166 -12.92 -7.26 3.71
C PHE A 166 -12.88 -5.94 2.93
N MET A 167 -12.31 -5.93 1.74
CA MET A 167 -12.25 -4.73 0.90
C MET A 167 -13.65 -4.26 0.49
N TYR A 168 -14.51 -5.17 0.03
CA TYR A 168 -15.87 -4.84 -0.37
C TYR A 168 -16.70 -4.26 0.79
N SER A 169 -16.50 -4.76 2.00
CA SER A 169 -17.20 -4.24 3.20
C SER A 169 -16.94 -2.76 3.43
N MET A 170 -15.71 -2.30 3.15
CA MET A 170 -15.32 -0.89 3.24
C MET A 170 -15.84 -0.08 2.05
N LEU A 171 -15.78 -0.64 0.83
CA LEU A 171 -16.20 0.06 -0.40
C LEU A 171 -17.69 0.36 -0.45
N LYS A 172 -18.54 -0.46 0.16
CA LYS A 172 -19.99 -0.25 0.20
C LYS A 172 -20.47 0.76 1.25
N LYS A 173 -19.55 1.35 2.04
CA LYS A 173 -19.91 2.40 3.00
C LYS A 173 -20.32 3.70 2.28
N ARG A 174 -21.49 4.24 2.67
CA ARG A 174 -22.00 5.49 2.10
C ARG A 174 -21.66 6.71 2.93
N GLU A 175 -21.31 6.51 4.20
CA GLU A 175 -20.90 7.56 5.10
C GLU A 175 -19.43 7.96 4.83
N TYR A 176 -19.05 9.12 5.33
CA TYR A 176 -17.66 9.60 5.30
C TYR A 176 -16.75 8.75 6.23
N PRO A 177 -15.54 8.42 5.78
CA PRO A 177 -14.99 8.55 4.44
C PRO A 177 -15.37 7.34 3.56
N GLY A 178 -15.56 7.57 2.26
CA GLY A 178 -15.86 6.46 1.35
C GLY A 178 -16.11 6.89 -0.10
N TYR A 179 -15.97 5.95 -1.02
CA TYR A 179 -16.22 6.19 -2.44
C TYR A 179 -17.70 6.49 -2.71
N LEU A 180 -18.63 5.79 -2.04
CA LEU A 180 -20.06 6.07 -2.20
C LEU A 180 -20.43 7.42 -1.58
N TYR A 181 -19.73 7.85 -0.52
CA TYR A 181 -19.86 9.20 -0.01
C TYR A 181 -19.53 10.25 -1.08
N MET A 182 -18.41 10.08 -1.80
CA MET A 182 -18.06 11.00 -2.90
C MET A 182 -19.15 11.02 -3.97
N LEU A 183 -19.64 9.85 -4.40
CA LEU A 183 -20.71 9.73 -5.41
C LEU A 183 -22.01 10.40 -4.94
N ASP A 184 -22.44 10.18 -3.70
CA ASP A 184 -23.65 10.78 -3.13
C ASP A 184 -23.53 12.31 -3.02
N ASN A 185 -22.31 12.85 -2.97
CA ASN A 185 -22.01 14.28 -2.96
C ASN A 185 -21.64 14.83 -4.37
N GLY A 186 -21.99 14.12 -5.44
CA GLY A 186 -21.90 14.59 -6.81
C GLY A 186 -20.55 14.39 -7.48
N ALA A 187 -19.68 13.54 -6.95
CA ALA A 187 -18.42 13.22 -7.61
C ALA A 187 -18.64 12.47 -8.93
N THR A 188 -18.00 12.93 -9.99
CA THR A 188 -17.90 12.25 -11.30
C THR A 188 -16.57 11.59 -11.53
N THR A 189 -15.60 11.89 -10.67
CA THR A 189 -14.26 11.30 -10.59
C THR A 189 -13.78 11.32 -9.14
N THR A 190 -12.63 10.71 -8.84
CA THR A 190 -12.06 10.77 -7.49
C THR A 190 -11.56 12.16 -7.15
N TRP A 191 -11.73 12.54 -5.90
CA TRP A 191 -11.28 13.80 -5.35
C TRP A 191 -9.85 13.72 -4.80
N GLU A 192 -9.26 14.90 -4.53
CA GLU A 192 -7.94 15.00 -3.89
C GLU A 192 -8.00 14.63 -2.40
N HIS A 193 -9.08 15.03 -1.71
CA HIS A 193 -9.36 14.68 -0.33
C HIS A 193 -10.74 14.02 -0.19
N TRP A 194 -10.87 13.09 0.77
CA TRP A 194 -12.11 12.36 1.01
C TRP A 194 -13.32 13.26 1.28
N ASN A 195 -13.10 14.44 1.87
CA ASN A 195 -14.14 15.41 2.22
C ASN A 195 -14.47 16.39 1.08
N GLY A 196 -13.85 16.28 -0.08
CA GLY A 196 -14.07 17.18 -1.21
C GLY A 196 -13.31 18.49 -1.14
N GLU A 197 -12.38 18.65 -0.21
CA GLU A 197 -11.48 19.80 -0.23
C GLU A 197 -10.54 19.73 -1.43
N ARG A 198 -10.11 20.89 -1.93
CA ARG A 198 -9.19 21.10 -3.05
C ARG A 198 -9.75 20.58 -4.37
N SER A 199 -8.96 19.77 -5.13
CA SER A 199 -9.31 19.33 -6.47
C SER A 199 -10.39 18.24 -6.46
N HIS A 200 -11.39 18.37 -7.33
CA HIS A 200 -12.40 17.34 -7.59
C HIS A 200 -12.04 16.43 -8.77
N ILE A 201 -10.84 16.58 -9.32
CA ILE A 201 -10.26 15.69 -10.33
C ILE A 201 -8.85 15.34 -9.88
N HIS A 202 -8.69 14.21 -9.23
CA HIS A 202 -7.41 13.79 -8.70
C HIS A 202 -7.26 12.27 -8.67
N ASN A 203 -6.04 11.78 -8.85
CA ASN A 203 -5.75 10.34 -8.87
C ASN A 203 -5.48 9.72 -7.50
N CYS A 204 -5.64 10.45 -6.39
CA CYS A 204 -5.30 9.99 -5.05
C CYS A 204 -5.81 8.60 -4.72
N TYR A 205 -7.07 8.31 -5.08
CA TYR A 205 -7.71 7.06 -4.67
C TYR A 205 -8.00 6.11 -5.83
N ASN A 206 -7.42 6.36 -7.02
CA ASN A 206 -7.66 5.53 -8.21
C ASN A 206 -7.08 4.12 -8.10
N GLY A 207 -6.14 3.87 -7.17
CA GLY A 207 -5.57 2.55 -6.94
C GLY A 207 -6.60 1.46 -6.68
N ILE A 208 -7.81 1.82 -6.21
CA ILE A 208 -8.91 0.88 -6.03
C ILE A 208 -9.35 0.21 -7.33
N GLY A 209 -9.14 0.84 -8.49
CA GLY A 209 -9.45 0.28 -9.79
C GLY A 209 -8.84 -1.11 -10.00
N LEU A 210 -7.65 -1.33 -9.46
CA LEU A 210 -6.94 -2.60 -9.51
C LEU A 210 -7.75 -3.75 -8.88
N TRP A 211 -8.45 -3.48 -7.77
CA TRP A 211 -9.24 -4.49 -7.06
C TRP A 211 -10.35 -5.09 -7.92
N PHE A 212 -11.04 -4.26 -8.71
CA PHE A 212 -12.10 -4.74 -9.59
C PHE A 212 -11.58 -5.73 -10.63
N TYR A 213 -10.41 -5.47 -11.21
CA TYR A 213 -9.81 -6.35 -12.21
C TYR A 213 -9.11 -7.55 -11.60
N GLN A 214 -8.29 -7.35 -10.59
CA GLN A 214 -7.43 -8.40 -10.04
C GLN A 214 -8.10 -9.25 -8.97
N ALA A 215 -8.98 -8.69 -8.13
CA ALA A 215 -9.73 -9.47 -7.16
C ALA A 215 -11.01 -10.04 -7.78
N LEU A 216 -11.98 -9.19 -8.14
CA LEU A 216 -13.27 -9.66 -8.64
C LEU A 216 -13.16 -10.35 -10.00
N GLY A 217 -12.45 -9.75 -10.94
CA GLY A 217 -12.19 -10.35 -12.26
C GLY A 217 -11.16 -11.48 -12.21
N GLY A 218 -10.31 -11.46 -11.20
CA GLY A 218 -9.24 -12.45 -11.03
C GLY A 218 -8.17 -12.40 -12.11
N ILE A 219 -8.05 -11.29 -12.85
CA ILE A 219 -7.10 -11.15 -13.95
C ILE A 219 -5.75 -10.73 -13.37
N LEU A 220 -4.87 -11.70 -13.15
CA LEU A 220 -3.57 -11.50 -12.52
C LEU A 220 -2.46 -11.64 -13.57
N PRO A 221 -1.58 -10.64 -13.73
CA PRO A 221 -0.43 -10.77 -14.61
C PRO A 221 0.55 -11.81 -14.06
N ASP A 222 1.18 -12.58 -14.94
CA ASP A 222 2.30 -13.44 -14.58
C ASP A 222 3.58 -12.61 -14.46
N GLU A 223 4.17 -12.57 -13.28
CA GLU A 223 5.41 -11.83 -13.04
C GLU A 223 6.62 -12.41 -13.82
N ASN A 224 6.56 -13.67 -14.23
CA ASN A 224 7.60 -14.28 -15.04
C ASN A 224 7.46 -13.99 -16.54
N GLU A 225 6.26 -13.58 -16.98
CA GLU A 225 5.96 -13.17 -18.34
C GLU A 225 5.34 -11.77 -18.38
N PRO A 226 6.12 -10.72 -18.05
CA PRO A 226 5.62 -9.36 -17.90
C PRO A 226 5.02 -8.82 -19.20
N GLY A 227 4.09 -7.86 -19.08
CA GLY A 227 3.40 -7.24 -20.21
C GLY A 227 2.13 -7.98 -20.62
N TYR A 228 1.50 -8.72 -19.69
CA TYR A 228 0.27 -9.47 -19.91
C TYR A 228 0.37 -10.55 -21.02
N LYS A 229 1.58 -11.04 -21.30
CA LYS A 229 1.80 -12.15 -22.23
C LYS A 229 1.17 -13.45 -21.72
N HIS A 230 1.17 -13.63 -20.43
CA HIS A 230 0.46 -14.67 -19.72
C HIS A 230 -0.28 -14.08 -18.54
N VAL A 231 -1.50 -14.57 -18.27
CA VAL A 231 -2.34 -14.14 -17.17
C VAL A 231 -2.96 -15.34 -16.47
N PHE A 232 -3.12 -15.24 -15.16
CA PHE A 232 -3.94 -16.17 -14.39
C PHE A 232 -5.35 -15.61 -14.27
N ILE A 233 -6.35 -16.48 -14.32
CA ILE A 233 -7.75 -16.12 -14.06
C ILE A 233 -8.17 -16.78 -12.74
N GLN A 234 -8.17 -16.01 -11.67
CA GLN A 234 -8.43 -16.49 -10.31
C GLN A 234 -9.38 -15.53 -9.56
N PRO A 235 -10.66 -15.45 -9.93
CA PRO A 235 -11.61 -14.54 -9.30
C PRO A 235 -11.77 -14.86 -7.81
N GLN A 236 -11.99 -13.80 -7.04
CA GLN A 236 -12.35 -13.87 -5.63
C GLN A 236 -13.83 -13.57 -5.51
N LEU A 237 -14.57 -14.55 -5.02
CA LEU A 237 -16.01 -14.38 -4.82
C LEU A 237 -16.25 -13.53 -3.57
N VAL A 238 -17.17 -12.58 -3.70
CA VAL A 238 -17.69 -11.78 -2.59
C VAL A 238 -19.09 -12.27 -2.32
N GLU A 239 -19.37 -12.71 -1.10
CA GLU A 239 -20.62 -13.40 -0.72
C GLU A 239 -21.89 -12.62 -1.10
N SER A 240 -21.84 -11.29 -1.02
CA SER A 240 -23.00 -10.42 -1.31
C SER A 240 -23.12 -10.02 -2.78
N LEU A 241 -22.22 -10.45 -3.68
CA LEU A 241 -22.28 -10.19 -5.12
C LEU A 241 -22.83 -11.43 -5.85
N THR A 242 -23.88 -11.23 -6.64
CA THR A 242 -24.50 -12.31 -7.43
C THR A 242 -23.87 -12.52 -8.78
N TRP A 243 -23.20 -11.50 -9.32
CA TRP A 243 -22.46 -11.60 -10.58
C TRP A 243 -21.41 -10.50 -10.70
N VAL A 244 -20.38 -10.78 -11.48
CA VAL A 244 -19.34 -9.83 -11.89
C VAL A 244 -19.07 -10.00 -13.39
N LYS A 245 -18.97 -8.89 -14.12
CA LYS A 245 -18.59 -8.88 -15.53
C LYS A 245 -17.44 -7.93 -15.73
N ILE A 246 -16.29 -8.46 -16.14
CA ILE A 246 -15.08 -7.69 -16.46
C ILE A 246 -14.80 -7.82 -17.93
N ARG A 247 -14.41 -6.71 -18.56
CA ARG A 247 -13.94 -6.69 -19.95
C ARG A 247 -12.56 -6.05 -20.00
N LEU A 248 -11.58 -6.80 -20.39
CA LEU A 248 -10.28 -6.29 -20.80
C LEU A 248 -10.36 -5.97 -22.30
N MET A 249 -9.94 -4.77 -22.68
CA MET A 249 -9.82 -4.43 -24.11
C MET A 249 -8.36 -4.64 -24.50
N ASP A 250 -8.14 -5.37 -25.59
CA ASP A 250 -6.84 -5.46 -26.25
C ASP A 250 -6.51 -4.09 -26.87
N PHE A 251 -5.30 -3.64 -26.67
CA PHE A 251 -4.75 -2.44 -27.29
C PHE A 251 -3.87 -2.81 -28.47
#